data_bfa7667ebb52b64bd2f39b6b1283a11c
#
_entry.id   bfa7667ebb52b64bd2f39b6b1283a11c
#
_cell.length_a   1.000
_cell.length_b   1.000
_cell.length_c   1.000
_cell.angle_alpha   90.00
_cell.angle_beta   90.00
_cell.angle_gamma   90.00
#
_symmetry.space_group_name_H-M   'P 1'
#
loop_
_entity.id
_entity.type
_entity.pdbx_description
1 polymer ?
#
loop_
_entity_poly.entity_id
_entity_poly.type
_entity_poly.pdbx_seq_one_letter_code
_entity_poly.pdbx_strand_id
1 'polypeptide(L)'
;SERRCKRRGYARGKHWSGWNMSLSKYRYIVVEGPIGVGKTSLAKRLAEHAAAQTLLEKPQENPFLARFYDDTARYALPTQLFFLFQRINEVRDLAQMDMFCSRTVSDYLFEKDALFARLTLSDDEFKLYQSIYQSLAPQAPAPDLVIYLQASTDALIERVRRRGHRYERAISDDYLSRLAEG
;
A
#
# COMPACT_ATOMS: atom_id res chain seq x y z
N SER A 1 -16.68 -5.84 -31.30
CA SER A 1 -15.20 -5.90 -31.46
C SER A 1 -14.59 -6.38 -30.13
N GLU A 2 -14.46 -7.72 -30.03
CA GLU A 2 -13.88 -8.40 -28.86
C GLU A 2 -12.39 -8.10 -28.79
N ARG A 3 -11.96 -7.30 -27.81
CA ARG A 3 -10.54 -7.20 -27.45
C ARG A 3 -10.21 -8.35 -26.50
N ARG A 4 -9.74 -9.44 -27.07
CA ARG A 4 -9.16 -10.59 -26.39
C ARG A 4 -8.03 -10.14 -25.46
N CYS A 5 -8.23 -10.29 -24.15
CA CYS A 5 -7.17 -10.17 -23.15
C CYS A 5 -6.07 -11.21 -23.46
N LYS A 6 -4.87 -10.77 -23.86
CA LYS A 6 -3.76 -11.66 -24.18
C LYS A 6 -3.29 -12.35 -22.92
N ARG A 7 -3.61 -13.64 -22.76
CA ARG A 7 -3.01 -14.52 -21.75
C ARG A 7 -1.50 -14.63 -22.06
N ARG A 8 -0.67 -13.93 -21.30
CA ARG A 8 0.77 -14.24 -21.25
C ARG A 8 0.92 -15.56 -20.51
N GLY A 9 1.40 -16.60 -21.21
CA GLY A 9 1.70 -17.88 -20.61
C GLY A 9 2.86 -17.75 -19.62
N TYR A 10 2.56 -17.98 -18.34
CA TYR A 10 3.57 -18.08 -17.29
C TYR A 10 4.00 -19.53 -17.14
N ALA A 11 5.32 -19.75 -17.11
CA ALA A 11 5.93 -21.04 -16.85
C ALA A 11 5.54 -21.54 -15.45
N ARG A 12 5.18 -22.84 -15.36
CA ARG A 12 4.80 -23.50 -14.09
C ARG A 12 6.00 -23.53 -13.14
N GLY A 13 6.01 -22.64 -12.17
CA GLY A 13 6.92 -22.68 -11.01
C GLY A 13 6.43 -23.69 -9.98
N LYS A 14 7.36 -24.26 -9.23
CA LYS A 14 7.24 -25.35 -8.27
C LYS A 14 6.00 -25.29 -7.36
N HIS A 15 5.23 -26.37 -7.33
CA HIS A 15 4.08 -26.64 -6.49
C HIS A 15 4.39 -26.46 -4.99
N TRP A 16 3.78 -25.49 -4.37
CA TRP A 16 3.64 -25.41 -2.91
C TRP A 16 2.35 -26.14 -2.51
N SER A 17 2.47 -27.43 -2.19
CA SER A 17 1.34 -28.33 -1.86
C SER A 17 0.92 -28.21 -0.39
N GLY A 18 0.51 -27.02 0.07
CA GLY A 18 0.11 -26.87 1.47
C GLY A 18 -0.98 -25.81 1.75
N TRP A 19 -1.27 -24.94 0.81
CA TRP A 19 -2.24 -23.86 1.01
C TRP A 19 -3.37 -23.95 -0.02
N ASN A 20 -4.33 -24.84 0.28
CA ASN A 20 -5.54 -24.96 -0.54
C ASN A 20 -6.60 -23.92 -0.14
N MET A 21 -6.18 -22.70 0.20
CA MET A 21 -7.11 -21.58 0.29
C MET A 21 -7.43 -21.11 -1.12
N SER A 22 -8.65 -21.44 -1.58
CA SER A 22 -9.15 -20.88 -2.83
C SER A 22 -9.33 -19.37 -2.69
N LEU A 23 -8.32 -18.60 -3.11
CA LEU A 23 -8.40 -17.14 -3.21
C LEU A 23 -9.39 -16.69 -4.30
N SER A 24 -9.98 -17.66 -5.02
CA SER A 24 -10.90 -17.40 -6.14
C SER A 24 -12.16 -16.65 -5.76
N LYS A 25 -12.58 -16.69 -4.50
CA LYS A 25 -13.76 -16.00 -3.99
C LYS A 25 -13.52 -14.50 -3.68
N TYR A 26 -12.26 -14.07 -3.55
CA TYR A 26 -11.91 -12.69 -3.26
C TYR A 26 -11.52 -11.95 -4.54
N ARG A 27 -12.09 -10.76 -4.74
CA ARG A 27 -11.82 -9.89 -5.88
C ARG A 27 -10.77 -8.84 -5.55
N TYR A 28 -10.85 -8.26 -4.35
CA TYR A 28 -9.92 -7.26 -3.87
C TYR A 28 -9.26 -7.73 -2.56
N ILE A 29 -7.96 -8.00 -2.64
CA ILE A 29 -7.14 -8.48 -1.52
C ILE A 29 -6.14 -7.40 -1.18
N VAL A 30 -6.03 -7.05 0.09
CA VAL A 30 -5.04 -6.10 0.59
C VAL A 30 -4.03 -6.82 1.48
N VAL A 31 -2.75 -6.56 1.28
CA VAL A 31 -1.67 -6.97 2.17
C VAL A 31 -1.22 -5.74 2.95
N GLU A 32 -1.43 -5.74 4.25
CA GLU A 32 -1.11 -4.63 5.12
C GLU A 32 -0.09 -5.02 6.21
N GLY A 33 0.51 -4.03 6.88
CA GLY A 33 1.49 -4.19 7.95
C GLY A 33 2.56 -3.09 7.95
N PRO A 34 3.47 -3.07 8.92
CA PRO A 34 4.47 -2.01 9.08
C PRO A 34 5.46 -1.94 7.92
N ILE A 35 6.20 -0.83 7.87
CA ILE A 35 7.29 -0.62 6.89
C ILE A 35 8.34 -1.72 7.06
N GLY A 36 8.80 -2.31 5.95
CA GLY A 36 9.82 -3.37 5.98
C GLY A 36 9.30 -4.79 6.20
N VAL A 37 7.99 -5.00 6.51
CA VAL A 37 7.45 -6.34 6.79
C VAL A 37 7.39 -7.27 5.58
N GLY A 38 7.37 -6.73 4.35
CA GLY A 38 7.35 -7.51 3.11
C GLY A 38 6.03 -7.49 2.34
N LYS A 39 5.17 -6.50 2.57
CA LYS A 39 3.86 -6.33 1.89
C LYS A 39 3.95 -6.50 0.38
N THR A 40 4.77 -5.69 -0.27
CA THR A 40 4.93 -5.69 -1.74
C THR A 40 5.39 -7.04 -2.28
N SER A 41 6.28 -7.73 -1.56
CA SER A 41 6.77 -9.05 -1.96
C SER A 41 5.67 -10.10 -1.90
N LEU A 42 4.84 -10.08 -0.84
CA LEU A 42 3.71 -10.99 -0.71
C LEU A 42 2.61 -10.65 -1.73
N ALA A 43 2.26 -9.37 -1.89
CA ALA A 43 1.24 -8.93 -2.83
C ALA A 43 1.56 -9.39 -4.27
N LYS A 44 2.81 -9.23 -4.72
CA LYS A 44 3.26 -9.72 -6.03
C LYS A 44 3.10 -11.23 -6.19
N ARG A 45 3.53 -12.01 -5.18
CA ARG A 45 3.40 -13.48 -5.21
C ARG A 45 1.95 -13.95 -5.20
N LEU A 46 1.10 -13.30 -4.42
CA LEU A 46 -0.34 -13.59 -4.39
C LEU A 46 -0.99 -13.27 -5.73
N ALA A 47 -0.66 -12.13 -6.33
CA ALA A 47 -1.17 -11.73 -7.63
C ALA A 47 -0.75 -12.71 -8.74
N GLU A 48 0.51 -13.15 -8.75
CA GLU A 48 0.99 -14.19 -9.68
C GLU A 48 0.21 -15.50 -9.49
N HIS A 49 0.04 -15.95 -8.24
CA HIS A 49 -0.67 -17.20 -7.92
C HIS A 49 -2.16 -17.13 -8.30
N ALA A 50 -2.80 -16.00 -8.03
CA ALA A 50 -4.22 -15.79 -8.29
C ALA A 50 -4.53 -15.33 -9.73
N ALA A 51 -3.54 -15.12 -10.58
CA ALA A 51 -3.65 -14.45 -11.89
C ALA A 51 -4.37 -13.09 -11.76
N ALA A 52 -4.02 -12.33 -10.72
CA ALA A 52 -4.58 -11.04 -10.36
C ALA A 52 -3.70 -9.87 -10.81
N GLN A 53 -4.26 -8.67 -10.87
CA GLN A 53 -3.50 -7.44 -11.02
C GLN A 53 -2.89 -7.02 -9.68
N THR A 54 -1.79 -6.26 -9.74
CA THR A 54 -1.22 -5.64 -8.55
C THR A 54 -1.54 -4.16 -8.51
N LEU A 55 -1.90 -3.67 -7.33
CA LEU A 55 -1.99 -2.25 -6.98
C LEU A 55 -0.93 -1.97 -5.92
N LEU A 56 0.19 -1.39 -6.33
CA LEU A 56 1.35 -1.23 -5.46
C LEU A 56 1.62 0.23 -5.18
N GLU A 57 1.90 0.53 -3.91
CA GLU A 57 2.34 1.85 -3.49
C GLU A 57 3.63 2.27 -4.21
N LYS A 58 3.70 3.53 -4.61
CA LYS A 58 4.83 4.11 -5.34
C LYS A 58 5.43 5.30 -4.57
N PRO A 59 6.00 5.06 -3.40
CA PRO A 59 6.51 6.13 -2.55
C PRO A 59 7.60 6.97 -3.22
N GLN A 60 8.34 6.40 -4.17
CA GLN A 60 9.37 7.11 -4.95
C GLN A 60 8.81 8.20 -5.85
N GLU A 61 7.51 8.18 -6.18
CA GLU A 61 6.85 9.21 -6.98
C GLU A 61 6.49 10.45 -6.15
N ASN A 62 6.50 10.34 -4.81
CA ASN A 62 6.22 11.47 -3.93
C ASN A 62 7.44 12.41 -3.82
N PRO A 63 7.36 13.63 -4.41
CA PRO A 63 8.50 14.55 -4.43
C PRO A 63 8.84 15.16 -3.07
N PHE A 64 7.93 15.03 -2.10
CA PHE A 64 8.09 15.58 -0.75
C PHE A 64 8.67 14.56 0.23
N LEU A 65 8.61 13.25 -0.06
CA LEU A 65 8.91 12.19 0.89
C LEU A 65 10.33 12.26 1.46
N ALA A 66 11.32 12.54 0.64
CA ALA A 66 12.70 12.66 1.12
C ALA A 66 12.85 13.83 2.11
N ARG A 67 12.23 14.97 1.80
CA ARG A 67 12.26 16.17 2.63
C ARG A 67 11.42 15.99 3.89
N PHE A 68 10.37 15.19 3.86
CA PHE A 68 9.55 14.86 5.01
C PHE A 68 10.35 14.19 6.12
N TYR A 69 11.27 13.30 5.80
CA TYR A 69 12.12 12.67 6.80
C TYR A 69 13.19 13.62 7.37
N ASP A 70 13.60 14.64 6.59
CA ASP A 70 14.55 15.66 7.04
C ASP A 70 13.87 16.75 7.89
N ASP A 71 12.66 17.17 7.53
CA ASP A 71 11.87 18.23 8.18
C ASP A 71 10.38 17.86 8.15
N THR A 72 9.98 16.99 9.07
CA THR A 72 8.61 16.48 9.15
C THR A 72 7.59 17.59 9.31
N ALA A 73 7.86 18.57 10.20
CA ALA A 73 6.91 19.66 10.48
C ALA A 73 6.54 20.46 9.23
N ARG A 74 7.49 20.69 8.34
CA ARG A 74 7.29 21.47 7.12
C ARG A 74 6.67 20.67 5.98
N TYR A 75 7.00 19.39 5.88
CA TYR A 75 6.66 18.58 4.70
C TYR A 75 5.59 17.53 4.97
N ALA A 76 5.06 17.42 6.21
CA ALA A 76 4.04 16.43 6.52
C ALA A 76 2.78 16.61 5.67
N LEU A 77 2.18 17.78 5.69
CA LEU A 77 0.94 18.03 4.95
C LEU A 77 1.07 17.79 3.43
N PRO A 78 2.05 18.37 2.72
CA PRO A 78 2.19 18.10 1.29
C PRO A 78 2.51 16.63 0.98
N THR A 79 3.22 15.92 1.86
CA THR A 79 3.50 14.50 1.70
C THR A 79 2.22 13.67 1.83
N GLN A 80 1.42 13.90 2.85
CA GLN A 80 0.16 13.19 3.10
C GLN A 80 -0.87 13.48 2.01
N LEU A 81 -1.00 14.73 1.57
CA LEU A 81 -1.90 15.08 0.47
C LEU A 81 -1.49 14.43 -0.86
N PHE A 82 -0.19 14.37 -1.15
CA PHE A 82 0.28 13.69 -2.35
C PHE A 82 -0.10 12.20 -2.34
N PHE A 83 0.14 11.49 -1.23
CA PHE A 83 -0.26 10.10 -1.10
C PHE A 83 -1.78 9.91 -1.22
N LEU A 84 -2.57 10.77 -0.58
CA LEU A 84 -4.01 10.71 -0.67
C LEU A 84 -4.50 10.84 -2.13
N PHE A 85 -4.03 11.84 -2.86
CA PHE A 85 -4.42 12.02 -4.27
C PHE A 85 -3.93 10.88 -5.17
N GLN A 86 -2.72 10.40 -4.96
CA GLN A 86 -2.18 9.26 -5.71
C GLN A 86 -3.07 8.02 -5.52
N ARG A 87 -3.38 7.67 -4.28
CA ARG A 87 -4.22 6.51 -3.95
C ARG A 87 -5.63 6.64 -4.48
N ILE A 88 -6.23 7.82 -4.42
CA ILE A 88 -7.57 8.05 -4.98
C ILE A 88 -7.59 7.85 -6.49
N ASN A 89 -6.59 8.36 -7.21
CA ASN A 89 -6.51 8.15 -8.65
C ASN A 89 -6.34 6.66 -8.97
N GLU A 90 -5.50 5.94 -8.25
CA GLU A 90 -5.29 4.51 -8.43
C GLU A 90 -6.56 3.69 -8.14
N VAL A 91 -7.33 4.06 -7.12
CA VAL A 91 -8.62 3.43 -6.78
C VAL A 91 -9.70 3.72 -7.83
N ARG A 92 -9.74 4.94 -8.37
CA ARG A 92 -10.65 5.29 -9.47
C ARG A 92 -10.34 4.49 -10.73
N ASP A 93 -9.07 4.32 -11.05
CA ASP A 93 -8.63 3.49 -12.19
C ASP A 93 -9.06 2.03 -11.99
N LEU A 94 -8.96 1.50 -10.77
CA LEU A 94 -9.48 0.17 -10.44
C LEU A 94 -10.99 0.06 -10.66
N ALA A 95 -11.78 1.02 -10.18
CA ALA A 95 -13.23 1.01 -10.33
C ALA A 95 -13.65 1.05 -11.82
N GLN A 96 -12.89 1.74 -12.67
CA GLN A 96 -13.12 1.76 -14.11
C GLN A 96 -12.70 0.46 -14.81
N MET A 97 -11.63 -0.19 -14.33
CA MET A 97 -11.16 -1.48 -14.86
C MET A 97 -12.02 -2.66 -14.42
N ASP A 98 -12.71 -2.56 -13.28
CA ASP A 98 -13.45 -3.66 -12.64
C ASP A 98 -14.66 -4.16 -13.43
N MET A 99 -15.08 -3.46 -14.47
CA MET A 99 -16.12 -3.97 -15.39
C MET A 99 -15.65 -5.16 -16.25
N PHE A 100 -14.30 -5.42 -16.32
CA PHE A 100 -13.76 -6.44 -17.26
C PHE A 100 -12.63 -7.30 -16.70
N CYS A 101 -12.06 -7.03 -15.53
CA CYS A 101 -10.90 -7.74 -15.00
C CYS A 101 -11.05 -8.26 -13.57
N SER A 102 -10.41 -9.36 -13.37
CA SER A 102 -10.80 -10.44 -12.52
C SER A 102 -10.44 -10.33 -11.04
N ARG A 103 -9.35 -9.75 -10.63
CA ARG A 103 -8.91 -9.66 -9.23
C ARG A 103 -7.78 -8.67 -9.08
N THR A 104 -7.68 -8.05 -7.90
CA THR A 104 -6.63 -7.11 -7.56
C THR A 104 -6.01 -7.46 -6.21
N VAL A 105 -4.69 -7.38 -6.12
CA VAL A 105 -3.96 -7.50 -4.86
C VAL A 105 -3.19 -6.20 -4.64
N SER A 106 -3.48 -5.52 -3.52
CA SER A 106 -2.81 -4.28 -3.10
C SER A 106 -1.80 -4.54 -1.98
N ASP A 107 -0.75 -3.71 -1.91
CA ASP A 107 0.18 -3.69 -0.79
C ASP A 107 -0.02 -2.50 0.15
N TYR A 108 -1.18 -1.85 0.06
CA TYR A 108 -1.61 -0.82 1.00
C TYR A 108 -3.13 -0.85 1.21
N LEU A 109 -3.56 -0.43 2.40
CA LEU A 109 -4.94 -0.21 2.78
C LEU A 109 -5.24 1.29 2.72
N PHE A 110 -6.29 1.69 1.98
CA PHE A 110 -6.64 3.10 1.79
C PHE A 110 -6.96 3.81 3.11
N GLU A 111 -7.69 3.12 3.99
CA GLU A 111 -8.12 3.66 5.29
C GLU A 111 -6.95 4.00 6.22
N LYS A 112 -5.80 3.36 6.03
CA LYS A 112 -4.59 3.63 6.81
C LYS A 112 -3.99 5.02 6.54
N ASP A 113 -4.35 5.65 5.43
CA ASP A 113 -3.88 6.98 5.06
C ASP A 113 -4.22 8.03 6.12
N ALA A 114 -5.44 7.99 6.66
CA ALA A 114 -5.87 8.88 7.72
C ALA A 114 -5.10 8.64 9.04
N LEU A 115 -4.67 7.42 9.33
CA LEU A 115 -3.84 7.11 10.50
C LEU A 115 -2.45 7.76 10.38
N PHE A 116 -1.79 7.62 9.24
CA PHE A 116 -0.50 8.28 9.01
C PHE A 116 -0.60 9.80 9.07
N ALA A 117 -1.65 10.37 8.49
CA ALA A 117 -1.92 11.79 8.57
C ALA A 117 -2.08 12.23 10.04
N ARG A 118 -2.83 11.49 10.86
CA ARG A 118 -3.01 11.81 12.28
C ARG A 118 -1.71 11.76 13.09
N LEU A 119 -0.81 10.85 12.76
CA LEU A 119 0.48 10.71 13.45
C LEU A 119 1.51 11.79 13.09
N THR A 120 1.34 12.45 11.94
CA THR A 120 2.37 13.33 11.38
C THR A 120 1.95 14.79 11.26
N LEU A 121 0.66 15.09 11.18
CA LEU A 121 0.11 16.43 11.00
C LEU A 121 -0.19 17.12 12.34
N SER A 122 -0.03 18.43 12.38
CA SER A 122 -0.61 19.26 13.44
C SER A 122 -2.13 19.18 13.44
N ASP A 123 -2.78 19.61 14.53
CA ASP A 123 -4.24 19.52 14.65
C ASP A 123 -4.97 20.31 13.55
N ASP A 124 -4.47 21.47 13.15
CA ASP A 124 -5.11 22.29 12.12
C ASP A 124 -4.88 21.73 10.72
N GLU A 125 -3.67 21.22 10.44
CA GLU A 125 -3.37 20.51 9.20
C GLU A 125 -4.19 19.23 9.08
N PHE A 126 -4.35 18.49 10.18
CA PHE A 126 -5.16 17.28 10.19
C PHE A 126 -6.64 17.57 9.94
N LYS A 127 -7.21 18.66 10.48
CA LYS A 127 -8.58 19.08 10.16
C LYS A 127 -8.76 19.36 8.67
N LEU A 128 -7.79 20.07 8.06
CA LEU A 128 -7.80 20.33 6.63
C LEU A 128 -7.70 19.02 5.83
N TYR A 129 -6.74 18.18 6.17
CA TYR A 129 -6.58 16.86 5.55
C TYR A 129 -7.87 16.04 5.66
N GLN A 130 -8.48 15.99 6.83
CA GLN A 130 -9.69 15.22 7.10
C GLN A 130 -10.89 15.68 6.26
N SER A 131 -11.05 16.98 6.05
CA SER A 131 -12.11 17.51 5.20
C SER A 131 -11.96 17.08 3.73
N ILE A 132 -10.71 17.05 3.24
CA ILE A 132 -10.40 16.56 1.90
C ILE A 132 -10.62 15.04 1.82
N TYR A 133 -10.10 14.28 2.80
CA TYR A 133 -10.26 12.84 2.90
C TYR A 133 -11.74 12.43 2.87
N GLN A 134 -12.59 13.06 3.69
CA GLN A 134 -14.03 12.76 3.75
C GLN A 134 -14.76 12.99 2.42
N SER A 135 -14.30 13.96 1.64
CA SER A 135 -14.87 14.23 0.31
C SER A 135 -14.48 13.18 -0.74
N LEU A 136 -13.36 12.50 -0.54
CA LEU A 136 -12.75 11.63 -1.54
C LEU A 136 -12.84 10.13 -1.19
N ALA A 137 -12.79 9.79 0.10
CA ALA A 137 -12.80 8.40 0.60
C ALA A 137 -14.01 7.55 0.18
N PRO A 138 -15.25 8.08 0.06
CA PRO A 138 -16.41 7.28 -0.33
C PRO A 138 -16.29 6.58 -1.69
N GLN A 139 -15.26 6.89 -2.47
CA GLN A 139 -15.01 6.29 -3.78
C GLN A 139 -14.12 5.04 -3.73
N ALA A 140 -13.50 4.74 -2.57
CA ALA A 140 -12.64 3.58 -2.40
C ALA A 140 -13.46 2.31 -2.15
N PRO A 141 -13.26 1.22 -2.93
CA PRO A 141 -13.91 -0.05 -2.66
C PRO A 141 -13.35 -0.68 -1.38
N ALA A 142 -14.22 -1.28 -0.57
CA ALA A 142 -13.78 -2.06 0.58
C ALA A 142 -13.10 -3.36 0.11
N PRO A 143 -11.98 -3.79 0.73
CA PRO A 143 -11.34 -5.06 0.41
C PRO A 143 -12.20 -6.26 0.89
N ASP A 144 -12.20 -7.33 0.09
CA ASP A 144 -12.84 -8.61 0.49
C ASP A 144 -11.99 -9.38 1.50
N LEU A 145 -10.67 -9.16 1.50
CA LEU A 145 -9.71 -9.81 2.39
C LEU A 145 -8.56 -8.87 2.70
N VAL A 146 -8.27 -8.70 3.98
CA VAL A 146 -7.05 -8.02 4.44
C VAL A 146 -6.12 -9.05 5.08
N ILE A 147 -4.89 -9.12 4.60
CA ILE A 147 -3.81 -9.96 5.15
C ILE A 147 -2.86 -9.03 5.89
N TYR A 148 -2.89 -9.09 7.23
CA TYR A 148 -2.02 -8.27 8.06
C TYR A 148 -0.72 -9.00 8.40
N LEU A 149 0.42 -8.42 8.01
CA LEU A 149 1.76 -8.95 8.28
C LEU A 149 2.34 -8.31 9.53
N GLN A 150 2.96 -9.11 10.37
CA GLN A 150 3.68 -8.66 11.56
C GLN A 150 5.12 -9.17 11.56
N ALA A 151 6.01 -8.39 12.16
CA ALA A 151 7.38 -8.79 12.46
C ALA A 151 7.88 -7.99 13.68
N SER A 152 8.91 -8.47 14.35
CA SER A 152 9.55 -7.72 15.44
C SER A 152 10.16 -6.42 14.92
N THR A 153 10.20 -5.39 15.76
CA THR A 153 10.76 -4.08 15.41
C THR A 153 12.19 -4.21 14.90
N ASP A 154 13.02 -5.03 15.55
CA ASP A 154 14.41 -5.29 15.12
C ASP A 154 14.48 -5.84 13.67
N ALA A 155 13.61 -6.80 13.35
CA ALA A 155 13.55 -7.36 12.00
C ALA A 155 13.08 -6.32 10.97
N LEU A 156 12.19 -5.41 11.33
CA LEU A 156 11.73 -4.33 10.45
C LEU A 156 12.86 -3.34 10.19
N ILE A 157 13.56 -2.89 11.23
CA ILE A 157 14.69 -1.97 11.14
C ILE A 157 15.81 -2.57 10.26
N GLU A 158 16.18 -3.83 10.52
CA GLU A 158 17.19 -4.53 9.70
C GLU A 158 16.79 -4.58 8.22
N ARG A 159 15.54 -4.93 7.93
CA ARG A 159 15.03 -5.05 6.54
C ARG A 159 14.99 -3.69 5.84
N VAL A 160 14.54 -2.62 6.51
CA VAL A 160 14.53 -1.26 5.98
C VAL A 160 15.96 -0.80 5.65
N ARG A 161 16.91 -0.98 6.59
CA ARG A 161 18.33 -0.62 6.39
C ARG A 161 18.96 -1.42 5.24
N ARG A 162 18.70 -2.73 5.17
CA ARG A 162 19.22 -3.59 4.10
C ARG A 162 18.64 -3.22 2.73
N ARG A 163 17.37 -2.83 2.65
CA ARG A 163 16.72 -2.37 1.42
C ARG A 163 17.36 -1.09 0.89
N GLY A 164 17.75 -0.19 1.78
CA GLY A 164 18.60 0.97 1.49
C GLY A 164 17.99 2.00 0.55
N HIS A 165 16.68 2.13 0.52
CA HIS A 165 16.04 3.20 -0.25
C HIS A 165 16.51 4.57 0.23
N ARG A 166 16.83 5.44 -0.72
CA ARG A 166 17.42 6.76 -0.44
C ARG A 166 16.55 7.60 0.50
N TYR A 167 15.22 7.56 0.31
CA TYR A 167 14.25 8.30 1.13
C TYR A 167 14.06 7.67 2.53
N GLU A 168 14.46 6.40 2.75
CA GLU A 168 14.34 5.73 4.04
C GLU A 168 15.57 5.91 4.95
N ARG A 169 16.67 6.44 4.43
CA ARG A 169 17.91 6.61 5.21
C ARG A 169 17.76 7.56 6.39
N ALA A 170 16.84 8.51 6.30
CA ALA A 170 16.54 9.49 7.36
C ALA A 170 15.46 9.00 8.35
N ILE A 171 14.88 7.79 8.15
CA ILE A 171 13.87 7.24 9.07
C ILE A 171 14.55 6.89 10.38
N SER A 172 14.11 7.50 11.49
CA SER A 172 14.58 7.15 12.83
C SER A 172 14.00 5.82 13.31
N ASP A 173 14.76 5.10 14.14
CA ASP A 173 14.31 3.84 14.75
C ASP A 173 13.06 4.08 15.64
N ASP A 174 12.99 5.23 16.32
CA ASP A 174 11.83 5.65 17.10
C ASP A 174 10.55 5.81 16.25
N TYR A 175 10.69 6.39 15.05
CA TYR A 175 9.56 6.51 14.12
C TYR A 175 9.06 5.13 13.66
N LEU A 176 9.98 4.22 13.32
CA LEU A 176 9.63 2.84 12.93
C LEU A 176 8.99 2.08 14.09
N SER A 177 9.45 2.27 15.33
CA SER A 177 8.86 1.64 16.50
C SER A 177 7.43 2.11 16.73
N ARG A 178 7.18 3.43 16.70
CA ARG A 178 5.83 3.99 16.83
C ARG A 178 4.86 3.52 15.73
N LEU A 179 5.36 3.37 14.50
CA LEU A 179 4.56 2.84 13.41
C LEU A 179 4.27 1.33 13.54
N ALA A 180 5.10 0.58 14.25
CA ALA A 180 4.89 -0.85 14.46
C ALA A 180 3.91 -1.13 15.61
N GLU A 181 3.72 -0.18 16.53
CA GLU A 181 2.83 -0.28 17.69
C GLU A 181 1.40 0.23 17.41
N GLY A 182 1.20 1.07 16.41
CA GLY A 182 -0.09 1.67 16.00
C GLY A 182 -0.72 0.94 14.83
#